data_82d54bbd3c8a6d836cea1e31a7404ece
#
_entry.id   82d54bbd3c8a6d836cea1e31a7404ece
#
_cell.length_a   1.000
_cell.length_b   1.000
_cell.length_c   1.000
_cell.angle_alpha   90.00
_cell.angle_beta   90.00
_cell.angle_gamma   90.00
#
_symmetry.space_group_name_H-M   'P 1'
#
loop_
_entity.id
_entity.type
_entity.pdbx_description
1 polymer ?
#
loop_
_entity_poly.entity_id
_entity_poly.type
_entity_poly.pdbx_seq_one_letter_code
_entity_poly.pdbx_strand_id
1 'polypeptide(L)'
;RIDILSKLGESRDIKLSTAVVLGASFPYISPAGRIDNTYLSKNKKGGWKEKKESQYFVDGGYFDNSGAGVVNEMITALQNMMEKDSLFSPYKNKLEFYVIHIMNTDPKKEKRDAINSLTNDLLAPAKTIMGSYGKQTSINDQRLKYYLYTLYNDEKHYTKIDLYDDAVSDFSYSMNWVFSERQRDTMNAALKRNTAFNNEMSRILSMK
;
A
#
# COMPACT_ATOMS: atom_id res chain seq x y z
N ARG A 1 6.62 -5.41 11.91
CA ARG A 1 6.91 -4.10 11.29
C ARG A 1 8.24 -3.55 11.77
N ILE A 2 9.02 -2.99 10.86
CA ILE A 2 10.25 -2.28 11.22
C ILE A 2 9.89 -0.79 11.19
N ASP A 3 9.91 -0.13 12.34
CA ASP A 3 9.85 1.33 12.39
C ASP A 3 11.20 1.88 11.93
N ILE A 4 11.21 2.54 10.78
CA ILE A 4 12.42 3.11 10.19
C ILE A 4 13.02 4.19 11.10
N LEU A 5 12.19 5.01 11.76
CA LEU A 5 12.66 6.09 12.62
C LEU A 5 13.36 5.54 13.86
N SER A 6 12.85 4.47 14.47
CA SER A 6 13.50 3.80 15.60
C SER A 6 14.89 3.24 15.25
N LYS A 7 15.10 2.93 13.95
CA LYS A 7 16.39 2.43 13.45
C LYS A 7 17.38 3.55 13.08
N LEU A 8 16.88 4.74 12.80
CA LEU A 8 17.72 5.90 12.51
C LEU A 8 18.29 6.56 13.78
N GLY A 9 17.68 6.29 14.95
CA GLY A 9 17.99 6.91 16.23
C GLY A 9 17.11 8.15 16.49
N GLU A 10 16.92 8.49 17.77
CA GLU A 10 15.92 9.47 18.24
C GLU A 10 16.06 10.89 17.65
N SER A 11 17.22 11.23 17.10
CA SER A 11 17.49 12.58 16.56
C SER A 11 17.52 12.65 15.03
N ARG A 12 17.20 11.55 14.33
CA ARG A 12 17.28 11.50 12.87
C ARG A 12 15.91 11.27 12.27
N ASP A 13 15.65 12.03 11.24
CA ASP A 13 14.45 11.91 10.42
C ASP A 13 14.84 11.77 8.95
N ILE A 14 13.91 11.32 8.11
CA ILE A 14 14.09 11.23 6.66
C ILE A 14 13.08 12.14 5.97
N LYS A 15 13.51 12.73 4.86
CA LYS A 15 12.60 13.51 4.03
C LYS A 15 11.46 12.62 3.53
N LEU A 16 10.24 13.15 3.45
CA LEU A 16 9.09 12.43 2.92
C LEU A 16 9.36 11.86 1.52
N SER A 17 10.05 12.62 0.66
CA SER A 17 10.47 12.15 -0.67
C SER A 17 11.39 10.92 -0.60
N THR A 18 12.30 10.86 0.37
CA THR A 18 13.17 9.70 0.59
C THR A 18 12.34 8.49 1.05
N ALA A 19 11.41 8.67 1.98
CA ALA A 19 10.52 7.61 2.44
C ALA A 19 9.69 7.04 1.30
N VAL A 20 9.13 7.90 0.44
CA VAL A 20 8.37 7.49 -0.77
C VAL A 20 9.24 6.67 -1.71
N VAL A 21 10.47 7.11 -2.01
CA VAL A 21 11.39 6.38 -2.90
C VAL A 21 11.77 5.03 -2.31
N LEU A 22 12.05 4.95 -1.01
CA LEU A 22 12.34 3.68 -0.34
C LEU A 22 11.18 2.70 -0.43
N GLY A 23 9.93 3.19 -0.24
CA GLY A 23 8.71 2.39 -0.31
C GLY A 23 8.26 2.02 -1.72
N ALA A 24 8.80 2.69 -2.75
CA ALA A 24 8.47 2.46 -4.16
C ALA A 24 9.62 1.83 -4.96
N SER A 25 10.61 1.26 -4.29
CA SER A 25 11.76 0.60 -4.94
C SER A 25 11.37 -0.79 -5.44
N PHE A 26 10.80 -0.84 -6.66
CA PHE A 26 10.33 -2.08 -7.28
C PHE A 26 11.52 -2.95 -7.72
N PRO A 27 11.69 -4.18 -7.19
CA PRO A 27 12.76 -5.09 -7.58
C PRO A 27 12.80 -5.31 -9.09
N TYR A 28 14.01 -5.52 -9.62
CA TYR A 28 14.34 -5.64 -11.05
C TYR A 28 14.24 -4.36 -11.88
N ILE A 29 13.51 -3.33 -11.42
CA ILE A 29 13.38 -2.03 -12.12
C ILE A 29 14.25 -0.98 -11.44
N SER A 30 14.24 -0.95 -10.11
CA SER A 30 15.09 -0.06 -9.32
C SER A 30 15.88 -0.85 -8.28
N PRO A 31 17.09 -0.41 -7.92
CA PRO A 31 17.83 -1.03 -6.83
C PRO A 31 17.08 -0.84 -5.52
N ALA A 32 17.21 -1.80 -4.60
CA ALA A 32 16.68 -1.67 -3.26
C ALA A 32 17.26 -0.41 -2.59
N GLY A 33 16.39 0.35 -1.95
CA GLY A 33 16.85 1.47 -1.12
C GLY A 33 17.72 0.95 0.03
N ARG A 34 18.77 1.70 0.41
CA ARG A 34 19.66 1.30 1.49
C ARG A 34 19.86 2.44 2.48
N ILE A 35 19.78 2.12 3.76
CA ILE A 35 20.16 3.01 4.85
C ILE A 35 21.27 2.36 5.65
N ASP A 36 22.40 3.05 5.76
CA ASP A 36 23.55 2.61 6.52
C ASP A 36 23.56 3.32 7.88
N ASN A 37 23.55 2.54 8.94
CA ASN A 37 23.67 3.03 10.31
C ASN A 37 25.00 2.59 10.92
N THR A 38 25.61 3.49 11.68
CA THR A 38 26.78 3.20 12.49
C THR A 38 26.44 3.48 13.95
N TYR A 39 26.62 2.50 14.81
CA TYR A 39 26.37 2.62 16.23
C TYR A 39 27.47 1.95 17.07
N LEU A 40 27.62 2.41 18.30
CA LEU A 40 28.55 1.83 19.24
C LEU A 40 27.91 0.63 19.93
N SER A 41 28.55 -0.51 19.85
CA SER A 41 28.13 -1.74 20.51
C SER A 41 29.21 -2.24 21.48
N LYS A 42 28.81 -2.72 22.67
CA LYS A 42 29.76 -3.35 23.60
C LYS A 42 30.22 -4.69 23.04
N ASN A 43 31.52 -4.91 23.02
CA ASN A 43 32.08 -6.21 22.70
C ASN A 43 32.01 -7.15 23.91
N LYS A 44 32.28 -8.44 23.72
CA LYS A 44 32.27 -9.46 24.80
C LYS A 44 33.28 -9.19 25.94
N LYS A 45 34.27 -8.31 25.71
CA LYS A 45 35.31 -7.90 26.69
C LYS A 45 34.98 -6.58 27.36
N GLY A 46 33.76 -6.02 27.17
CA GLY A 46 33.34 -4.78 27.82
C GLY A 46 33.76 -3.49 27.09
N GLY A 47 34.59 -3.57 26.05
CA GLY A 47 35.00 -2.41 25.27
C GLY A 47 33.91 -2.00 24.24
N TRP A 48 33.91 -0.74 23.87
CA TRP A 48 33.04 -0.20 22.82
C TRP A 48 33.67 -0.45 21.44
N LYS A 49 32.85 -0.94 20.49
CA LYS A 49 33.23 -1.14 19.10
C LYS A 49 32.18 -0.53 18.20
N GLU A 50 32.62 0.18 17.19
CA GLU A 50 31.76 0.68 16.14
C GLU A 50 31.22 -0.49 15.29
N LYS A 51 29.91 -0.56 15.14
CA LYS A 51 29.22 -1.55 14.33
C LYS A 51 28.45 -0.83 13.23
N LYS A 52 28.64 -1.30 12.00
CA LYS A 52 27.90 -0.84 10.83
C LYS A 52 26.79 -1.84 10.51
N GLU A 53 25.60 -1.34 10.25
CA GLU A 53 24.45 -2.12 9.85
C GLU A 53 23.78 -1.47 8.64
N SER A 54 23.53 -2.25 7.60
CA SER A 54 22.83 -1.79 6.41
C SER A 54 21.44 -2.41 6.37
N GLN A 55 20.43 -1.59 6.18
CA GLN A 55 19.05 -2.02 6.00
C GLN A 55 18.63 -1.75 4.57
N TYR A 56 17.99 -2.74 3.95
CA TYR A 56 17.50 -2.65 2.59
C TYR A 56 15.98 -2.56 2.58
N PHE A 57 15.47 -1.70 1.71
CA PHE A 57 14.05 -1.42 1.55
C PHE A 57 13.64 -1.73 0.12
N VAL A 58 12.49 -2.36 -0.02
CA VAL A 58 11.87 -2.68 -1.29
C VAL A 58 10.43 -2.19 -1.30
N ASP A 59 9.80 -2.18 -2.46
CA ASP A 59 8.43 -1.74 -2.66
C ASP A 59 7.46 -2.41 -1.68
N GLY A 60 6.69 -1.57 -0.99
CA GLY A 60 5.67 -2.00 -0.02
C GLY A 60 4.55 -2.81 -0.65
N GLY A 61 4.33 -2.69 -1.96
CA GLY A 61 3.35 -3.45 -2.72
C GLY A 61 3.56 -4.96 -2.66
N TYR A 62 4.76 -5.43 -2.35
CA TYR A 62 5.02 -6.85 -2.08
C TYR A 62 4.34 -7.36 -0.82
N PHE A 63 4.07 -6.48 0.13
CA PHE A 63 3.42 -6.84 1.39
C PHE A 63 1.93 -6.45 1.38
N ASP A 64 1.61 -5.28 0.87
CA ASP A 64 0.26 -4.72 0.87
C ASP A 64 0.07 -3.79 -0.34
N ASN A 65 -0.25 -4.36 -1.50
CA ASN A 65 -0.33 -3.62 -2.76
C ASN A 65 -1.49 -2.62 -2.83
N SER A 66 -2.53 -2.81 -2.03
CA SER A 66 -3.68 -1.90 -1.94
C SER A 66 -3.52 -0.84 -0.85
N GLY A 67 -2.60 -1.04 0.10
CA GLY A 67 -2.48 -0.23 1.30
C GLY A 67 -3.58 -0.47 2.34
N ALA A 68 -4.51 -1.39 2.11
CA ALA A 68 -5.64 -1.64 2.99
C ALA A 68 -5.22 -2.11 4.39
N GLY A 69 -4.16 -2.91 4.47
CA GLY A 69 -3.59 -3.34 5.75
C GLY A 69 -3.03 -2.16 6.55
N VAL A 70 -2.34 -1.23 5.87
CA VAL A 70 -1.80 -0.01 6.50
C VAL A 70 -2.92 0.89 6.98
N VAL A 71 -3.95 1.10 6.17
CA VAL A 71 -5.12 1.93 6.53
C VAL A 71 -5.83 1.34 7.74
N ASN A 72 -6.05 0.02 7.78
CA ASN A 72 -6.66 -0.66 8.93
C ASN A 72 -5.85 -0.45 10.22
N GLU A 73 -4.52 -0.57 10.16
CA GLU A 73 -3.66 -0.32 11.31
C GLU A 73 -3.69 1.16 11.73
N MET A 74 -3.71 2.11 10.79
CA MET A 74 -3.82 3.54 11.10
C MET A 74 -5.13 3.87 11.81
N ILE A 75 -6.27 3.40 11.31
CA ILE A 75 -7.58 3.62 11.95
C ILE A 75 -7.58 3.02 13.36
N THR A 76 -7.09 1.78 13.49
CA THR A 76 -6.99 1.12 14.80
C THR A 76 -6.11 1.89 15.78
N ALA A 77 -4.96 2.41 15.32
CA ALA A 77 -4.06 3.21 16.14
C ALA A 77 -4.73 4.52 16.59
N LEU A 78 -5.38 5.23 15.68
CA LEU A 78 -6.10 6.47 16.01
C LEU A 78 -7.23 6.24 17.02
N GLN A 79 -8.00 5.16 16.87
CA GLN A 79 -9.02 4.79 17.84
C GLN A 79 -8.45 4.49 19.22
N ASN A 80 -7.37 3.70 19.26
CA ASN A 80 -6.66 3.42 20.51
C ASN A 80 -6.12 4.69 21.18
N MET A 81 -5.61 5.65 20.39
CA MET A 81 -5.18 6.95 20.94
C MET A 81 -6.38 7.72 21.52
N MET A 82 -7.50 7.79 20.81
CA MET A 82 -8.71 8.46 21.32
C MET A 82 -9.29 7.76 22.56
N GLU A 83 -9.05 6.49 22.76
CA GLU A 83 -9.52 5.75 23.94
C GLU A 83 -8.61 5.89 25.15
N LYS A 84 -7.30 5.94 24.93
CA LYS A 84 -6.31 5.82 26.02
C LYS A 84 -5.60 7.11 26.37
N ASP A 85 -5.58 8.09 25.47
CA ASP A 85 -4.87 9.34 25.65
C ASP A 85 -5.85 10.49 25.93
N SER A 86 -5.65 11.16 27.07
CA SER A 86 -6.49 12.29 27.50
C SER A 86 -6.47 13.45 26.51
N LEU A 87 -5.39 13.65 25.76
CA LEU A 87 -5.25 14.69 24.74
C LEU A 87 -6.18 14.43 23.54
N PHE A 88 -6.38 13.16 23.18
CA PHE A 88 -7.16 12.75 22.01
C PHE A 88 -8.59 12.30 22.35
N SER A 89 -8.87 12.00 23.60
CA SER A 89 -10.20 11.56 24.05
C SER A 89 -11.36 12.51 23.69
N PRO A 90 -11.19 13.86 23.60
CA PRO A 90 -12.25 14.77 23.15
C PRO A 90 -12.72 14.55 21.70
N TYR A 91 -11.94 13.83 20.90
CA TYR A 91 -12.24 13.54 19.49
C TYR A 91 -12.92 12.18 19.27
N LYS A 92 -13.03 11.34 20.31
CA LYS A 92 -13.54 9.95 20.23
C LYS A 92 -14.87 9.82 19.48
N ASN A 93 -15.79 10.77 19.65
CA ASN A 93 -17.12 10.74 19.02
C ASN A 93 -17.28 11.81 17.91
N LYS A 94 -16.17 12.40 17.45
CA LYS A 94 -16.19 13.50 16.47
C LYS A 94 -15.48 13.14 15.18
N LEU A 95 -14.75 12.02 15.16
CA LEU A 95 -14.02 11.55 13.99
C LEU A 95 -14.73 10.34 13.39
N GLU A 96 -15.02 10.44 12.11
CA GLU A 96 -15.50 9.36 11.27
C GLU A 96 -14.47 9.08 10.17
N PHE A 97 -14.25 7.80 9.88
CA PHE A 97 -13.30 7.38 8.87
C PHE A 97 -14.03 6.93 7.61
N TYR A 98 -13.77 7.61 6.50
CA TYR A 98 -14.24 7.22 5.18
C TYR A 98 -13.07 6.73 4.36
N VAL A 99 -13.17 5.52 3.80
CA VAL A 99 -12.13 4.92 2.99
C VAL A 99 -12.57 4.87 1.53
N ILE A 100 -11.80 5.51 0.67
CA ILE A 100 -11.93 5.41 -0.77
C ILE A 100 -10.80 4.53 -1.27
N HIS A 101 -11.14 3.32 -1.69
CA HIS A 101 -10.20 2.34 -2.19
C HIS A 101 -10.21 2.36 -3.73
N ILE A 102 -9.17 2.92 -4.31
CA ILE A 102 -9.02 3.06 -5.76
C ILE A 102 -8.22 1.88 -6.27
N MET A 103 -8.78 1.14 -7.22
CA MET A 103 -8.15 -0.02 -7.85
C MET A 103 -8.09 0.16 -9.38
N ASN A 104 -7.10 -0.48 -9.97
CA ASN A 104 -6.98 -0.61 -11.42
C ASN A 104 -6.61 -2.07 -11.74
N THR A 105 -7.53 -2.99 -11.41
CA THR A 105 -7.30 -4.42 -11.55
C THR A 105 -8.10 -4.95 -12.73
N ASP A 106 -7.40 -5.57 -13.69
CA ASP A 106 -8.05 -6.31 -14.77
C ASP A 106 -8.61 -7.63 -14.25
N PRO A 107 -9.94 -7.79 -14.13
CA PRO A 107 -10.54 -9.02 -13.63
C PRO A 107 -10.30 -10.21 -14.56
N LYS A 108 -9.93 -9.98 -15.83
CA LYS A 108 -9.66 -11.05 -16.81
C LYS A 108 -8.24 -11.60 -16.70
N LYS A 109 -7.30 -10.88 -16.08
CA LYS A 109 -5.92 -11.33 -15.88
C LYS A 109 -5.74 -12.39 -14.80
N GLU A 110 -6.75 -12.72 -14.02
CA GLU A 110 -6.74 -13.89 -13.13
C GLU A 110 -6.83 -15.23 -13.86
N LYS A 111 -6.84 -15.25 -15.21
CA LYS A 111 -6.76 -16.51 -15.96
C LYS A 111 -5.43 -17.19 -15.64
N ARG A 112 -5.52 -18.37 -15.06
CA ARG A 112 -4.39 -19.26 -14.79
C ARG A 112 -3.64 -19.52 -16.09
N ASP A 113 -2.42 -19.02 -16.20
CA ASP A 113 -1.54 -19.36 -17.30
C ASP A 113 -1.37 -20.88 -17.37
N ALA A 114 -1.46 -21.44 -18.58
CA ALA A 114 -1.22 -22.85 -18.81
C ALA A 114 0.22 -23.20 -18.36
N ILE A 115 0.32 -24.18 -17.48
CA ILE A 115 1.56 -24.54 -16.82
C ILE A 115 2.41 -25.35 -17.78
N ASN A 116 3.53 -24.80 -18.24
CA ASN A 116 4.60 -25.54 -18.90
C ASN A 116 5.52 -26.16 -17.85
N SER A 117 5.59 -27.49 -17.76
CA SER A 117 6.18 -28.21 -16.64
C SER A 117 7.68 -27.94 -16.40
N LEU A 118 8.48 -27.76 -17.44
CA LEU A 118 9.94 -27.63 -17.31
C LEU A 118 10.42 -26.23 -16.89
N THR A 119 9.74 -25.17 -17.31
CA THR A 119 10.06 -23.80 -16.87
C THR A 119 9.44 -23.47 -15.53
N ASN A 120 8.48 -24.26 -15.11
CA ASN A 120 7.72 -24.02 -13.89
C ASN A 120 8.53 -24.32 -12.63
N ASP A 121 9.32 -25.40 -12.63
CA ASP A 121 10.07 -25.81 -11.43
C ASP A 121 11.16 -24.81 -11.04
N LEU A 122 11.79 -24.16 -12.00
CA LEU A 122 12.78 -23.11 -11.74
C LEU A 122 12.12 -21.77 -11.35
N LEU A 123 10.96 -21.44 -11.94
CA LEU A 123 10.25 -20.18 -11.69
C LEU A 123 9.14 -20.30 -10.64
N ALA A 124 8.81 -21.53 -10.19
CA ALA A 124 7.77 -21.78 -9.22
C ALA A 124 7.97 -21.01 -7.91
N PRO A 125 9.16 -20.93 -7.30
CA PRO A 125 9.34 -20.14 -6.09
C PRO A 125 9.03 -18.65 -6.30
N ALA A 126 9.51 -18.05 -7.38
CA ALA A 126 9.25 -16.65 -7.71
C ALA A 126 7.78 -16.41 -8.02
N LYS A 127 7.14 -17.27 -8.82
CA LYS A 127 5.69 -17.20 -9.13
C LYS A 127 4.83 -17.42 -7.90
N THR A 128 5.20 -18.32 -6.99
CA THR A 128 4.49 -18.57 -5.74
C THR A 128 4.56 -17.36 -4.83
N ILE A 129 5.73 -16.74 -4.71
CA ILE A 129 5.91 -15.51 -3.97
C ILE A 129 5.01 -14.42 -4.57
N MET A 130 5.09 -14.18 -5.87
CA MET A 130 4.25 -13.16 -6.55
C MET A 130 2.74 -13.46 -6.42
N GLY A 131 2.33 -14.71 -6.55
CA GLY A 131 0.93 -15.12 -6.41
C GLY A 131 0.40 -15.03 -4.98
N SER A 132 1.24 -15.20 -3.97
CA SER A 132 0.83 -15.05 -2.56
C SER A 132 0.56 -13.60 -2.19
N TYR A 133 1.23 -12.63 -2.81
CA TYR A 133 1.01 -11.21 -2.57
C TYR A 133 -0.38 -10.75 -3.03
N GLY A 134 -0.87 -11.20 -4.19
CA GLY A 134 -2.21 -10.88 -4.66
C GLY A 134 -3.30 -11.39 -3.71
N LYS A 135 -3.12 -12.59 -3.15
CA LYS A 135 -4.03 -13.15 -2.15
C LYS A 135 -3.98 -12.38 -0.84
N GLN A 136 -2.79 -11.97 -0.38
CA GLN A 136 -2.62 -11.18 0.83
C GLN A 136 -3.30 -9.82 0.71
N THR A 137 -3.15 -9.15 -0.44
CA THR A 137 -3.84 -7.90 -0.76
C THR A 137 -5.36 -8.07 -0.67
N SER A 138 -5.93 -9.09 -1.31
CA SER A 138 -7.37 -9.37 -1.26
C SER A 138 -7.87 -9.62 0.17
N ILE A 139 -7.09 -10.33 0.99
CA ILE A 139 -7.43 -10.56 2.40
C ILE A 139 -7.42 -9.24 3.18
N ASN A 140 -6.43 -8.39 2.96
CA ASN A 140 -6.35 -7.08 3.62
C ASN A 140 -7.51 -6.17 3.23
N ASP A 141 -7.90 -6.16 1.95
CA ASP A 141 -9.06 -5.42 1.45
C ASP A 141 -10.35 -5.84 2.14
N GLN A 142 -10.57 -7.16 2.24
CA GLN A 142 -11.75 -7.72 2.91
C GLN A 142 -11.75 -7.41 4.41
N ARG A 143 -10.61 -7.49 5.07
CA ARG A 143 -10.47 -7.16 6.49
C ARG A 143 -10.79 -5.69 6.77
N LEU A 144 -10.28 -4.77 5.93
CA LEU A 144 -10.56 -3.36 6.07
C LEU A 144 -12.04 -3.05 5.87
N LYS A 145 -12.67 -3.60 4.81
CA LYS A 145 -14.10 -3.46 4.56
C LYS A 145 -14.93 -3.97 5.74
N TYR A 146 -14.63 -5.18 6.23
CA TYR A 146 -15.34 -5.79 7.35
C TYR A 146 -15.14 -4.98 8.65
N TYR A 147 -13.94 -4.47 8.88
CA TYR A 147 -13.65 -3.65 10.04
C TYR A 147 -14.48 -2.36 10.07
N LEU A 148 -14.53 -1.64 8.97
CA LEU A 148 -15.35 -0.43 8.85
C LEU A 148 -16.84 -0.74 8.99
N TYR A 149 -17.31 -1.83 8.37
CA TYR A 149 -18.68 -2.28 8.56
C TYR A 149 -19.01 -2.57 10.03
N THR A 150 -18.13 -3.25 10.73
CA THR A 150 -18.30 -3.54 12.17
C THR A 150 -18.30 -2.26 13.03
N LEU A 151 -17.46 -1.30 12.64
CA LEU A 151 -17.31 -0.05 13.37
C LEU A 151 -18.55 0.87 13.25
N TYR A 152 -19.13 0.96 12.06
CA TYR A 152 -20.20 1.91 11.75
C TYR A 152 -21.56 1.25 11.50
N ASN A 153 -21.60 -0.07 11.37
CA ASN A 153 -22.79 -0.85 11.03
C ASN A 153 -23.47 -0.40 9.73
N ASP A 154 -22.67 0.11 8.78
CA ASP A 154 -23.14 0.49 7.46
C ASP A 154 -22.05 0.28 6.39
N GLU A 155 -22.43 0.36 5.11
CA GLU A 155 -21.49 0.22 3.98
C GLU A 155 -20.98 1.57 3.44
N LYS A 156 -21.44 2.71 3.99
CA LYS A 156 -21.11 4.03 3.44
C LYS A 156 -19.67 4.44 3.70
N HIS A 157 -19.04 3.88 4.72
CA HIS A 157 -17.69 4.22 5.16
C HIS A 157 -16.59 3.53 4.33
N TYR A 158 -16.97 2.63 3.42
CA TYR A 158 -16.03 2.00 2.50
C TYR A 158 -16.55 2.06 1.06
N THR A 159 -15.82 2.78 0.21
CA THR A 159 -16.13 2.89 -1.21
C THR A 159 -14.99 2.29 -2.03
N LYS A 160 -15.31 1.32 -2.86
CA LYS A 160 -14.37 0.77 -3.83
C LYS A 160 -14.63 1.40 -5.19
N ILE A 161 -13.59 1.99 -5.76
CA ILE A 161 -13.61 2.54 -7.12
C ILE A 161 -12.65 1.72 -7.97
N ASP A 162 -13.17 1.06 -8.99
CA ASP A 162 -12.36 0.39 -9.98
C ASP A 162 -12.19 1.30 -11.21
N LEU A 163 -10.95 1.62 -11.53
CA LEU A 163 -10.61 2.44 -12.69
C LEU A 163 -10.45 1.60 -13.97
N TYR A 164 -10.52 0.28 -13.86
CA TYR A 164 -10.44 -0.60 -15.02
C TYR A 164 -11.65 -0.41 -15.92
N ASP A 165 -11.40 -0.18 -17.20
CA ASP A 165 -12.45 -0.01 -18.23
C ASP A 165 -12.28 -1.09 -19.31
N ASP A 166 -13.22 -2.01 -19.39
CA ASP A 166 -13.26 -3.08 -20.39
C ASP A 166 -13.25 -2.56 -21.84
N ALA A 167 -13.78 -1.35 -22.08
CA ALA A 167 -13.80 -0.74 -23.40
C ALA A 167 -12.41 -0.31 -23.90
N VAL A 168 -11.41 -0.29 -23.03
CA VAL A 168 -10.01 0.09 -23.32
C VAL A 168 -9.08 -1.09 -23.06
N SER A 169 -9.59 -2.32 -23.11
CA SER A 169 -8.90 -3.56 -22.72
C SER A 169 -7.58 -3.82 -23.44
N ASP A 170 -7.37 -3.25 -24.62
CA ASP A 170 -6.15 -3.40 -25.41
C ASP A 170 -5.05 -2.39 -25.02
N PHE A 171 -5.36 -1.48 -24.09
CA PHE A 171 -4.43 -0.45 -23.65
C PHE A 171 -3.81 -0.82 -22.31
N SER A 172 -2.58 -1.33 -22.36
CA SER A 172 -1.78 -1.56 -21.16
C SER A 172 -1.19 -0.24 -20.65
N TYR A 173 -1.64 0.22 -19.48
CA TYR A 173 -1.00 1.35 -18.82
C TYR A 173 0.42 0.96 -18.41
N SER A 174 1.39 1.80 -18.76
CA SER A 174 2.76 1.64 -18.30
C SER A 174 2.84 1.82 -16.78
N MET A 175 3.59 0.98 -16.09
CA MET A 175 3.93 1.15 -14.67
C MET A 175 4.99 2.24 -14.46
N ASN A 176 5.22 3.12 -15.43
CA ASN A 176 6.19 4.18 -15.35
C ASN A 176 5.65 5.39 -14.57
N TRP A 177 6.54 6.08 -13.88
CA TRP A 177 6.24 7.33 -13.17
C TRP A 177 5.89 8.50 -14.10
N VAL A 178 6.22 8.39 -15.38
CA VAL A 178 5.95 9.42 -16.39
C VAL A 178 5.05 8.82 -17.45
N PHE A 179 3.87 9.40 -17.59
CA PHE A 179 2.91 9.02 -18.62
C PHE A 179 3.07 9.90 -19.86
N SER A 180 2.98 9.30 -21.05
CA SER A 180 2.83 10.06 -22.28
C SER A 180 1.51 10.85 -22.28
N GLU A 181 1.44 11.91 -23.06
CA GLU A 181 0.22 12.71 -23.22
C GLU A 181 -0.97 11.82 -23.61
N ARG A 182 -0.76 10.92 -24.60
CA ARG A 182 -1.77 9.96 -25.02
C ARG A 182 -2.27 9.05 -23.88
N GLN A 183 -1.37 8.62 -22.99
CA GLN A 183 -1.77 7.80 -21.82
C GLN A 183 -2.62 8.63 -20.87
N ARG A 184 -2.22 9.87 -20.57
CA ARG A 184 -3.00 10.76 -19.70
C ARG A 184 -4.39 11.05 -20.28
N ASP A 185 -4.48 11.31 -21.58
CA ASP A 185 -5.76 11.56 -22.25
C ASP A 185 -6.66 10.33 -22.21
N THR A 186 -6.11 9.15 -22.44
CA THR A 186 -6.85 7.88 -22.34
C THR A 186 -7.37 7.65 -20.92
N MET A 187 -6.54 7.87 -19.90
CA MET A 187 -6.94 7.74 -18.49
C MET A 187 -8.04 8.75 -18.14
N ASN A 188 -7.89 10.00 -18.55
CA ASN A 188 -8.89 11.05 -18.33
C ASN A 188 -10.23 10.72 -19.01
N ALA A 189 -10.18 10.21 -20.24
CA ALA A 189 -11.38 9.79 -20.95
C ALA A 189 -12.06 8.59 -20.27
N ALA A 190 -11.31 7.60 -19.80
CA ALA A 190 -11.82 6.47 -19.05
C ALA A 190 -12.47 6.92 -17.74
N LEU A 191 -11.80 7.80 -16.99
CA LEU A 191 -12.33 8.34 -15.73
C LEU A 191 -13.65 9.11 -15.92
N LYS A 192 -13.74 9.93 -16.95
CA LYS A 192 -14.97 10.68 -17.28
C LYS A 192 -16.15 9.76 -17.62
N ARG A 193 -15.89 8.60 -18.23
CA ARG A 193 -16.92 7.60 -18.56
C ARG A 193 -17.29 6.69 -17.41
N ASN A 194 -16.47 6.62 -16.38
CA ASN A 194 -16.69 5.73 -15.25
C ASN A 194 -17.87 6.22 -14.40
N THR A 195 -19.04 5.66 -14.64
CA THR A 195 -20.28 6.04 -13.95
C THR A 195 -20.22 5.71 -12.46
N ALA A 196 -19.58 4.62 -12.07
CA ALA A 196 -19.40 4.24 -10.66
C ALA A 196 -18.57 5.29 -9.93
N PHE A 197 -17.45 5.73 -10.53
CA PHE A 197 -16.61 6.79 -10.00
C PHE A 197 -17.40 8.09 -9.83
N ASN A 198 -18.12 8.53 -10.86
CA ASN A 198 -18.86 9.78 -10.85
C ASN A 198 -19.98 9.77 -9.81
N ASN A 199 -20.69 8.66 -9.65
CA ASN A 199 -21.73 8.50 -8.64
C ASN A 199 -21.15 8.58 -7.22
N GLU A 200 -20.03 7.89 -6.96
CA GLU A 200 -19.37 7.93 -5.67
C GLU A 200 -18.78 9.30 -5.33
N MET A 201 -18.18 9.98 -6.31
CA MET A 201 -17.71 11.35 -6.11
C MET A 201 -18.85 12.31 -5.77
N SER A 202 -19.99 12.17 -6.45
CA SER A 202 -21.20 12.97 -6.15
C SER A 202 -21.70 12.68 -4.75
N ARG A 203 -21.73 11.41 -4.33
CA ARG A 203 -22.09 11.00 -2.97
C ARG A 203 -21.17 11.62 -1.91
N ILE A 204 -19.86 11.52 -2.10
CA ILE A 204 -18.86 12.07 -1.17
C ILE A 204 -19.01 13.59 -1.04
N LEU A 205 -19.19 14.28 -2.17
CA LEU A 205 -19.35 15.74 -2.17
C LEU A 205 -20.67 16.20 -1.52
N SER A 206 -21.68 15.33 -1.45
CA SER A 206 -22.96 15.61 -0.77
C SER A 206 -22.94 15.34 0.72
N MET A 207 -21.89 14.75 1.27
CA MET A 207 -21.71 14.45 2.70
C MET A 207 -21.28 15.66 3.56
N LYS A 208 -21.55 16.88 3.12
CA LYS A 208 -21.22 18.10 3.87
C LYS A 208 -22.15 18.34 5.06
#